data_df164b73d2b194485c7dabf360914658
#
_entry.id   df164b73d2b194485c7dabf360914658
#
_cell.length_a   1.000
_cell.length_b   1.000
_cell.length_c   1.000
_cell.angle_alpha   90.00
_cell.angle_beta   90.00
_cell.angle_gamma   90.00
#
_symmetry.space_group_name_H-M   'P 1'
#
loop_
_entity.id
_entity.type
_entity.pdbx_description
1 polymer ?
#
loop_
_entity_poly.entity_id
_entity_poly.type
_entity_poly.pdbx_seq_one_letter_code
_entity_poly.pdbx_strand_id
1 'polypeptide(L)'
;PEYQSESGIKALTDLYSEFGEWSDNKLWLYDQQGTVDAEKVIGMSRYCAKELGITHVIIDSLMKCSRGEDDYNGQKDFVDELTALARDNMIHIHLIHHMKKPSGGEYTVCGKYDAKGSGAISDLVDNFFVVHRNKEKSDDIATKGKMSSRQNEADAFLICRKQRNGEDEPKFQLWFDRDSQQFKGDESDALMFFPNFPHRPS
;
A
#
# COMPACT_ATOMS: atom_id res chain seq x y z
N PRO A 1 21.72 21.94 2.83
CA PRO A 1 20.84 21.03 3.56
C PRO A 1 21.60 20.42 4.73
N GLU A 2 21.00 20.36 5.90
CA GLU A 2 21.61 19.88 7.17
C GLU A 2 22.23 18.48 7.07
N TYR A 3 21.74 17.66 6.13
CA TYR A 3 22.23 16.29 5.91
C TYR A 3 23.64 16.20 5.28
N GLN A 4 24.25 17.29 4.85
CA GLN A 4 25.59 17.31 4.24
C GLN A 4 26.70 17.64 5.25
N SER A 5 26.35 17.96 6.51
CA SER A 5 27.32 18.11 7.58
C SER A 5 27.72 16.74 8.15
N GLU A 6 28.92 16.65 8.73
CA GLU A 6 29.38 15.41 9.39
C GLU A 6 28.41 14.95 10.50
N SER A 7 27.83 15.89 11.23
CA SER A 7 26.83 15.58 12.26
C SER A 7 25.51 15.06 11.65
N GLY A 8 25.10 15.59 10.50
CA GLY A 8 23.91 15.13 9.78
C GLY A 8 24.09 13.73 9.21
N ILE A 9 25.28 13.46 8.64
CA ILE A 9 25.62 12.11 8.12
C ILE A 9 25.62 11.10 9.28
N LYS A 10 26.23 11.46 10.43
CA LYS A 10 26.25 10.59 11.59
C LYS A 10 24.84 10.30 12.10
N ALA A 11 23.99 11.33 12.23
CA ALA A 11 22.60 11.17 12.67
C ALA A 11 21.80 10.23 11.73
N LEU A 12 22.01 10.33 10.41
CA LEU A 12 21.39 9.42 9.45
C LEU A 12 21.92 7.99 9.60
N THR A 13 23.22 7.82 9.80
CA THR A 13 23.83 6.50 9.99
C THR A 13 23.29 5.82 11.25
N ASP A 14 23.23 6.56 12.35
CA ASP A 14 22.67 6.07 13.61
C ASP A 14 21.18 5.66 13.43
N LEU A 15 20.40 6.47 12.71
CA LEU A 15 19.01 6.20 12.38
C LEU A 15 18.84 4.91 11.56
N TYR A 16 19.67 4.71 10.53
CA TYR A 16 19.64 3.49 9.73
C TYR A 16 20.05 2.25 10.54
N SER A 17 21.02 2.40 11.45
CA SER A 17 21.43 1.31 12.34
C SER A 17 20.28 0.91 13.28
N GLU A 18 19.63 1.87 13.92
CA GLU A 18 18.49 1.64 14.80
C GLU A 18 17.31 1.00 14.05
N PHE A 19 17.04 1.46 12.82
CA PHE A 19 16.03 0.83 11.97
C PHE A 19 16.41 -0.60 11.62
N GLY A 20 17.67 -0.86 11.29
CA GLY A 20 18.19 -2.19 10.99
C GLY A 20 18.00 -3.15 12.16
N GLU A 21 18.37 -2.72 13.37
CA GLU A 21 18.18 -3.49 14.60
C GLU A 21 16.69 -3.76 14.89
N TRP A 22 15.85 -2.74 14.74
CA TRP A 22 14.39 -2.88 14.95
C TRP A 22 13.75 -3.82 13.93
N SER A 23 14.17 -3.76 12.66
CA SER A 23 13.61 -4.55 11.57
C SER A 23 14.18 -5.97 11.45
N ASP A 24 15.24 -6.28 12.19
CA ASP A 24 15.86 -7.61 12.16
C ASP A 24 14.84 -8.69 12.51
N ASN A 25 14.81 -9.74 11.72
CA ASN A 25 13.84 -10.84 11.81
C ASN A 25 12.34 -10.42 11.75
N LYS A 26 12.05 -9.20 11.27
CA LYS A 26 10.68 -8.69 11.09
C LYS A 26 10.40 -8.23 9.66
N LEU A 27 11.41 -7.74 8.95
CA LEU A 27 11.27 -7.21 7.59
C LEU A 27 12.31 -7.84 6.67
N TRP A 28 11.83 -8.47 5.61
CA TRP A 28 12.64 -8.98 4.51
C TRP A 28 12.27 -8.25 3.23
N LEU A 29 13.28 -7.78 2.52
CA LEU A 29 13.11 -7.10 1.25
C LEU A 29 13.59 -8.01 0.12
N TYR A 30 12.74 -8.21 -0.88
CA TYR A 30 13.12 -8.93 -2.09
C TYR A 30 13.62 -7.93 -3.13
N ASP A 31 14.93 -7.81 -3.24
CA ASP A 31 15.59 -6.86 -4.13
C ASP A 31 15.77 -7.45 -5.54
N GLN A 32 14.67 -7.56 -6.27
CA GLN A 32 14.73 -7.85 -7.69
C GLN A 32 14.10 -6.73 -8.49
N GLN A 33 14.87 -6.16 -9.41
CA GLN A 33 14.41 -5.10 -10.29
C GLN A 33 13.75 -5.68 -11.55
N GLY A 34 12.74 -4.97 -12.05
CA GLY A 34 12.06 -5.32 -13.29
C GLY A 34 10.88 -6.29 -13.09
N THR A 35 10.56 -7.04 -14.16
CA THR A 35 9.48 -8.03 -14.12
C THR A 35 9.99 -9.30 -13.45
N VAL A 36 9.18 -9.84 -12.56
CA VAL A 36 9.47 -11.07 -11.82
C VAL A 36 8.52 -12.15 -12.29
N ASP A 37 9.02 -13.37 -12.45
CA ASP A 37 8.19 -14.52 -12.76
C ASP A 37 7.23 -14.82 -11.60
N ALA A 38 5.94 -15.01 -11.91
CA ALA A 38 4.90 -15.33 -10.93
C ALA A 38 5.26 -16.56 -10.08
N GLU A 39 5.79 -17.62 -10.69
CA GLU A 39 6.20 -18.84 -9.98
C GLU A 39 7.31 -18.57 -8.96
N LYS A 40 8.23 -17.66 -9.26
CA LYS A 40 9.29 -17.25 -8.31
C LYS A 40 8.72 -16.50 -7.12
N VAL A 41 7.75 -15.61 -7.34
CA VAL A 41 7.08 -14.88 -6.24
C VAL A 41 6.33 -15.84 -5.34
N ILE A 42 5.59 -16.78 -5.90
CA ILE A 42 4.89 -17.85 -5.15
C ILE A 42 5.88 -18.70 -4.36
N GLY A 43 6.95 -19.19 -5.01
CA GLY A 43 7.98 -20.01 -4.37
C GLY A 43 8.67 -19.28 -3.23
N MET A 44 9.07 -18.03 -3.43
CA MET A 44 9.71 -17.19 -2.42
C MET A 44 8.77 -16.91 -1.25
N SER A 45 7.52 -16.56 -1.52
CA SER A 45 6.52 -16.28 -0.47
C SER A 45 6.25 -17.53 0.38
N ARG A 46 6.18 -18.70 -0.26
CA ARG A 46 6.04 -19.98 0.44
C ARG A 46 7.25 -20.31 1.32
N TYR A 47 8.46 -20.10 0.79
CA TYR A 47 9.69 -20.26 1.55
C TYR A 47 9.71 -19.35 2.78
N CYS A 48 9.46 -18.05 2.58
CA CYS A 48 9.46 -17.09 3.68
C CYS A 48 8.40 -17.42 4.75
N ALA A 49 7.21 -17.89 4.34
CA ALA A 49 6.19 -18.32 5.28
C ALA A 49 6.62 -19.52 6.13
N LYS A 50 7.25 -20.52 5.51
CA LYS A 50 7.62 -21.78 6.18
C LYS A 50 8.91 -21.70 6.98
N GLU A 51 9.92 -21.05 6.41
CA GLU A 51 11.28 -21.07 6.98
C GLU A 51 11.58 -19.82 7.81
N LEU A 52 11.00 -18.67 7.46
CA LEU A 52 11.21 -17.41 8.17
C LEU A 52 10.04 -17.02 9.09
N GLY A 53 8.93 -17.74 9.02
CA GLY A 53 7.75 -17.51 9.86
C GLY A 53 7.06 -16.17 9.59
N ILE A 54 7.18 -15.62 8.37
CA ILE A 54 6.50 -14.38 8.02
C ILE A 54 4.97 -14.58 8.05
N THR A 55 4.26 -13.55 8.43
CA THR A 55 2.79 -13.53 8.49
C THR A 55 2.16 -12.64 7.41
N HIS A 56 2.93 -11.74 6.81
CA HIS A 56 2.48 -10.82 5.78
C HIS A 56 3.44 -10.81 4.59
N VAL A 57 2.88 -10.81 3.38
CA VAL A 57 3.59 -10.58 2.12
C VAL A 57 2.98 -9.37 1.44
N ILE A 58 3.82 -8.43 0.98
CA ILE A 58 3.39 -7.26 0.23
C ILE A 58 3.99 -7.35 -1.17
N ILE A 59 3.14 -7.35 -2.20
CA ILE A 59 3.55 -7.45 -3.61
C ILE A 59 3.16 -6.15 -4.31
N ASP A 60 4.15 -5.34 -4.68
CA ASP A 60 3.96 -4.10 -5.43
C ASP A 60 4.69 -4.20 -6.79
N SER A 61 3.97 -4.52 -7.84
CA SER A 61 2.54 -4.70 -8.04
C SER A 61 2.27 -5.96 -8.89
N LEU A 62 0.99 -6.35 -9.00
CA LEU A 62 0.54 -7.44 -9.89
C LEU A 62 1.14 -7.34 -11.30
N MET A 63 1.19 -6.12 -11.86
CA MET A 63 1.70 -5.88 -13.22
C MET A 63 3.20 -6.21 -13.39
N LYS A 64 3.95 -6.29 -12.29
CA LYS A 64 5.35 -6.72 -12.29
C LYS A 64 5.51 -8.24 -12.28
N CYS A 65 4.44 -8.96 -11.94
CA CYS A 65 4.40 -10.42 -11.85
C CYS A 65 3.63 -11.07 -13.02
N SER A 66 3.21 -10.30 -14.02
CA SER A 66 2.50 -10.78 -15.21
C SER A 66 3.27 -10.44 -16.49
N ARG A 67 2.99 -11.17 -17.57
CA ARG A 67 3.64 -10.98 -18.88
C ARG A 67 3.16 -9.73 -19.63
N GLY A 68 2.23 -8.97 -19.07
CA GLY A 68 1.69 -7.74 -19.63
C GLY A 68 0.27 -7.43 -19.14
N GLU A 69 -0.25 -6.27 -19.56
CA GLU A 69 -1.61 -5.84 -19.19
C GLU A 69 -2.69 -6.74 -19.80
N ASP A 70 -2.40 -7.37 -20.94
CA ASP A 70 -3.34 -8.22 -21.69
C ASP A 70 -3.23 -9.72 -21.34
N ASP A 71 -2.32 -10.08 -20.42
CA ASP A 71 -2.18 -11.47 -19.94
C ASP A 71 -3.24 -11.78 -18.87
N TYR A 72 -4.50 -11.73 -19.24
CA TYR A 72 -5.64 -11.92 -18.33
C TYR A 72 -5.66 -13.30 -17.66
N ASN A 73 -5.24 -14.33 -18.37
CA ASN A 73 -5.19 -15.69 -17.81
C ASN A 73 -4.04 -15.81 -16.80
N GLY A 74 -2.83 -15.38 -17.13
CA GLY A 74 -1.70 -15.39 -16.21
C GLY A 74 -1.96 -14.55 -14.95
N GLN A 75 -2.60 -13.39 -15.08
CA GLN A 75 -3.02 -12.59 -13.94
C GLN A 75 -4.01 -13.32 -13.03
N LYS A 76 -5.02 -13.97 -13.64
CA LYS A 76 -6.01 -14.76 -12.92
C LYS A 76 -5.36 -15.93 -12.18
N ASP A 77 -4.54 -16.71 -12.88
CA ASP A 77 -3.89 -17.90 -12.32
C ASP A 77 -2.96 -17.51 -11.16
N PHE A 78 -2.19 -16.44 -11.33
CA PHE A 78 -1.33 -15.92 -10.25
C PHE A 78 -2.11 -15.50 -9.01
N VAL A 79 -3.23 -14.77 -9.17
CA VAL A 79 -4.07 -14.36 -8.04
C VAL A 79 -4.73 -15.56 -7.36
N ASP A 80 -5.15 -16.56 -8.10
CA ASP A 80 -5.70 -17.80 -7.55
C ASP A 80 -4.65 -18.56 -6.73
N GLU A 81 -3.43 -18.70 -7.26
CA GLU A 81 -2.31 -19.32 -6.52
C GLU A 81 -1.94 -18.53 -5.25
N LEU A 82 -1.94 -17.19 -5.30
CA LEU A 82 -1.71 -16.36 -4.11
C LEU A 82 -2.79 -16.59 -3.04
N THR A 83 -4.03 -16.72 -3.47
CA THR A 83 -5.16 -16.98 -2.55
C THR A 83 -5.03 -18.36 -1.90
N ALA A 84 -4.65 -19.38 -2.66
CA ALA A 84 -4.36 -20.70 -2.14
C ALA A 84 -3.17 -20.67 -1.16
N LEU A 85 -2.07 -20.00 -1.56
CA LEU A 85 -0.88 -19.84 -0.72
C LEU A 85 -1.17 -19.18 0.63
N ALA A 86 -1.99 -18.13 0.62
CA ALA A 86 -2.39 -17.42 1.83
C ALA A 86 -3.12 -18.34 2.82
N ARG A 87 -4.07 -19.14 2.33
CA ARG A 87 -4.83 -20.10 3.13
C ARG A 87 -3.95 -21.24 3.64
N ASP A 88 -3.16 -21.84 2.75
CA ASP A 88 -2.36 -23.02 3.07
C ASP A 88 -1.24 -22.74 4.08
N ASN A 89 -0.77 -21.51 4.15
CA ASN A 89 0.33 -21.10 5.03
C ASN A 89 -0.12 -20.14 6.15
N MET A 90 -1.41 -19.85 6.26
CA MET A 90 -1.98 -18.95 7.26
C MET A 90 -1.32 -17.56 7.28
N ILE A 91 -1.03 -17.01 6.08
CA ILE A 91 -0.43 -15.68 5.90
C ILE A 91 -1.42 -14.73 5.25
N HIS A 92 -1.17 -13.42 5.40
CA HIS A 92 -1.91 -12.38 4.72
C HIS A 92 -1.10 -11.84 3.54
N ILE A 93 -1.70 -11.79 2.35
CA ILE A 93 -1.05 -11.27 1.14
C ILE A 93 -1.72 -9.95 0.75
N HIS A 94 -0.91 -8.88 0.70
CA HIS A 94 -1.30 -7.57 0.21
C HIS A 94 -0.82 -7.44 -1.24
N LEU A 95 -1.75 -7.55 -2.18
CA LEU A 95 -1.45 -7.39 -3.61
C LEU A 95 -1.83 -6.00 -4.07
N ILE A 96 -0.84 -5.18 -4.42
CA ILE A 96 -1.05 -3.84 -4.94
C ILE A 96 -1.33 -3.91 -6.43
N HIS A 97 -2.34 -3.16 -6.86
CA HIS A 97 -2.76 -3.14 -8.25
C HIS A 97 -3.25 -1.77 -8.70
N HIS A 98 -3.10 -1.47 -9.98
CA HIS A 98 -3.53 -0.22 -10.56
C HIS A 98 -5.00 -0.27 -11.00
N MET A 99 -5.70 0.85 -10.82
CA MET A 99 -7.04 1.04 -11.32
C MET A 99 -7.03 1.60 -12.75
N LYS A 100 -8.05 1.30 -13.53
CA LYS A 100 -8.34 1.99 -14.80
C LYS A 100 -8.70 3.45 -14.52
N LYS A 101 -8.47 4.32 -15.51
CA LYS A 101 -9.00 5.69 -15.41
C LYS A 101 -10.52 5.62 -15.39
N PRO A 102 -11.19 6.20 -14.37
CA PRO A 102 -12.64 6.16 -14.30
C PRO A 102 -13.26 6.95 -15.45
N SER A 103 -14.34 6.44 -16.01
CA SER A 103 -15.06 7.06 -17.13
C SER A 103 -15.74 8.40 -16.74
N GLY A 104 -15.99 8.62 -15.46
CA GLY A 104 -16.59 9.83 -14.91
C GLY A 104 -15.62 11.00 -14.65
N GLY A 105 -14.36 10.88 -15.06
CA GLY A 105 -13.33 11.90 -14.85
C GLY A 105 -12.47 11.69 -13.60
N GLU A 106 -11.53 12.61 -13.37
CA GLU A 106 -10.47 12.46 -12.37
C GLU A 106 -10.94 12.42 -10.90
N TYR A 107 -12.12 12.94 -10.63
CA TYR A 107 -12.70 12.97 -9.27
C TYR A 107 -13.56 11.76 -8.94
N THR A 108 -13.80 10.90 -9.93
CA THR A 108 -14.66 9.73 -9.75
C THR A 108 -13.95 8.64 -8.97
N VAL A 109 -14.61 8.14 -7.94
CA VAL A 109 -14.13 7.02 -7.14
C VAL A 109 -14.30 5.72 -7.92
N CYS A 110 -13.22 4.95 -8.05
CA CYS A 110 -13.26 3.65 -8.72
C CYS A 110 -14.07 2.62 -7.94
N GLY A 111 -14.77 1.76 -8.67
CA GLY A 111 -15.41 0.55 -8.16
C GLY A 111 -14.50 -0.68 -8.28
N LYS A 112 -15.00 -1.83 -7.80
CA LYS A 112 -14.23 -3.10 -7.86
C LYS A 112 -13.93 -3.59 -9.29
N TYR A 113 -14.76 -3.22 -10.26
CA TYR A 113 -14.59 -3.60 -11.67
C TYR A 113 -13.67 -2.67 -12.47
N ASP A 114 -13.19 -1.61 -11.83
CA ASP A 114 -12.24 -0.68 -12.44
C ASP A 114 -10.77 -1.11 -12.26
N ALA A 115 -10.51 -2.28 -11.68
CA ALA A 115 -9.17 -2.87 -11.65
C ALA A 115 -8.67 -3.07 -13.09
N LYS A 116 -7.38 -2.75 -13.35
CA LYS A 116 -6.76 -3.04 -14.64
C LYS A 116 -6.63 -4.56 -14.85
N GLY A 117 -6.63 -5.01 -16.11
CA GLY A 117 -6.44 -6.42 -16.44
C GLY A 117 -7.69 -7.26 -16.26
N SER A 118 -7.54 -8.46 -15.71
CA SER A 118 -8.63 -9.44 -15.60
C SER A 118 -9.70 -9.01 -14.61
N GLY A 119 -10.97 -9.00 -15.04
CA GLY A 119 -12.12 -8.80 -14.15
C GLY A 119 -12.25 -9.85 -13.04
N ALA A 120 -11.64 -11.02 -13.21
CA ALA A 120 -11.64 -12.08 -12.21
C ALA A 120 -10.80 -11.74 -10.97
N ILE A 121 -9.85 -10.78 -11.04
CA ILE A 121 -9.00 -10.40 -9.91
C ILE A 121 -9.86 -10.02 -8.70
N SER A 122 -10.83 -9.13 -8.90
CA SER A 122 -11.71 -8.68 -7.83
C SER A 122 -12.62 -9.80 -7.28
N ASP A 123 -12.87 -10.84 -8.04
CA ASP A 123 -13.70 -11.97 -7.60
C ASP A 123 -12.91 -13.01 -6.81
N LEU A 124 -11.63 -13.18 -7.10
CA LEU A 124 -10.75 -14.16 -6.44
C LEU A 124 -10.31 -13.73 -5.05
N VAL A 125 -9.98 -12.46 -4.85
CA VAL A 125 -9.49 -11.94 -3.57
C VAL A 125 -10.58 -11.96 -2.48
N ASP A 126 -10.17 -12.10 -1.22
CA ASP A 126 -11.10 -12.08 -0.09
C ASP A 126 -11.57 -10.67 0.25
N ASN A 127 -10.66 -9.70 0.19
CA ASN A 127 -10.95 -8.29 0.41
C ASN A 127 -10.45 -7.46 -0.77
N PHE A 128 -11.20 -6.44 -1.14
CA PHE A 128 -10.80 -5.49 -2.18
C PHE A 128 -10.96 -4.07 -1.66
N PHE A 129 -9.84 -3.36 -1.56
CA PHE A 129 -9.80 -1.98 -1.12
C PHE A 129 -9.37 -1.05 -2.25
N VAL A 130 -9.97 0.13 -2.29
CA VAL A 130 -9.57 1.23 -3.18
C VAL A 130 -9.01 2.35 -2.34
N VAL A 131 -7.78 2.77 -2.64
CA VAL A 131 -7.20 4.02 -2.13
C VAL A 131 -7.55 5.13 -3.10
N HIS A 132 -8.33 6.10 -2.67
CA HIS A 132 -8.77 7.23 -3.49
C HIS A 132 -8.25 8.54 -2.89
N ARG A 133 -7.41 9.25 -3.66
CA ARG A 133 -6.96 10.59 -3.29
C ARG A 133 -8.10 11.60 -3.50
N ASN A 134 -8.36 12.47 -2.54
CA ASN A 134 -9.29 13.59 -2.69
C ASN A 134 -8.66 14.69 -3.53
N LYS A 135 -8.67 14.48 -4.86
CA LYS A 135 -8.11 15.43 -5.80
C LYS A 135 -8.90 16.74 -5.84
N GLU A 136 -10.23 16.69 -5.66
CA GLU A 136 -11.06 17.90 -5.60
C GLU A 136 -10.60 18.85 -4.48
N LYS A 137 -10.33 18.31 -3.27
CA LYS A 137 -9.74 19.09 -2.17
C LYS A 137 -8.42 19.72 -2.59
N SER A 138 -7.52 18.92 -3.17
CA SER A 138 -6.19 19.37 -3.57
C SER A 138 -6.25 20.51 -4.58
N ASP A 139 -7.11 20.40 -5.59
CA ASP A 139 -7.26 21.38 -6.67
C ASP A 139 -7.97 22.67 -6.18
N ASP A 140 -8.97 22.52 -5.30
CA ASP A 140 -9.66 23.66 -4.68
C ASP A 140 -8.72 24.47 -3.77
N ILE A 141 -7.90 23.78 -2.95
CA ILE A 141 -6.89 24.43 -2.11
C ILE A 141 -5.80 25.09 -2.97
N ALA A 142 -5.36 24.43 -4.05
CA ALA A 142 -4.36 25.02 -4.97
C ALA A 142 -4.90 26.31 -5.61
N THR A 143 -6.19 26.40 -5.89
CA THR A 143 -6.83 27.56 -6.54
C THR A 143 -7.20 28.66 -5.55
N LYS A 144 -7.78 28.33 -4.39
CA LYS A 144 -8.37 29.27 -3.43
C LYS A 144 -7.51 29.50 -2.18
N GLY A 145 -6.47 28.71 -1.98
CA GLY A 145 -5.63 28.77 -0.77
C GLY A 145 -6.46 28.67 0.51
N LYS A 146 -6.20 29.57 1.43
CA LYS A 146 -6.91 29.61 2.74
C LYS A 146 -8.43 29.89 2.63
N MET A 147 -8.93 30.30 1.48
CA MET A 147 -10.35 30.56 1.23
C MET A 147 -11.11 29.30 0.77
N SER A 148 -10.43 28.18 0.60
CA SER A 148 -11.09 26.91 0.27
C SER A 148 -12.00 26.46 1.42
N SER A 149 -13.22 26.09 1.09
CA SER A 149 -14.17 25.48 2.04
C SER A 149 -13.86 24.01 2.33
N ARG A 150 -12.92 23.41 1.57
CA ARG A 150 -12.57 21.98 1.67
C ARG A 150 -11.35 21.69 2.54
N GLN A 151 -10.82 22.68 3.27
CA GLN A 151 -9.58 22.52 4.04
C GLN A 151 -9.64 21.37 5.05
N ASN A 152 -10.77 21.21 5.71
CA ASN A 152 -10.95 20.19 6.76
C ASN A 152 -11.46 18.84 6.22
N GLU A 153 -11.61 18.69 4.90
CA GLU A 153 -11.92 17.39 4.31
C GLU A 153 -10.71 16.45 4.40
N ALA A 154 -10.95 15.15 4.42
CA ALA A 154 -9.90 14.15 4.34
C ALA A 154 -9.09 14.25 3.03
N ASP A 155 -7.79 13.95 3.08
CA ASP A 155 -6.90 14.00 1.91
C ASP A 155 -7.05 12.78 1.01
N ALA A 156 -7.43 11.66 1.60
CA ALA A 156 -7.66 10.41 0.89
C ALA A 156 -8.73 9.56 1.59
N PHE A 157 -9.13 8.50 0.91
CA PHE A 157 -10.08 7.53 1.43
C PHE A 157 -9.56 6.13 1.17
N LEU A 158 -9.65 5.25 2.19
CA LEU A 158 -9.53 3.80 2.03
C LEU A 158 -10.94 3.23 2.01
N ILE A 159 -11.35 2.67 0.88
CA ILE A 159 -12.72 2.24 0.62
C ILE A 159 -12.76 0.74 0.43
N CYS A 160 -13.46 0.02 1.29
CA CYS A 160 -13.76 -1.37 1.07
C CYS A 160 -14.77 -1.50 -0.08
N ARG A 161 -14.47 -2.32 -1.06
CA ARG A 161 -15.33 -2.61 -2.21
C ARG A 161 -15.74 -4.08 -2.29
N LYS A 162 -15.15 -4.89 -1.45
CA LYS A 162 -15.49 -6.28 -1.23
C LYS A 162 -14.89 -6.75 0.10
N GLN A 163 -15.68 -7.47 0.86
CA GLN A 163 -15.25 -8.20 2.03
C GLN A 163 -15.99 -9.56 2.06
N ARG A 164 -15.25 -10.66 1.89
CA ARG A 164 -15.86 -11.99 1.77
C ARG A 164 -16.46 -12.48 3.10
N ASN A 165 -15.79 -12.16 4.20
CA ASN A 165 -16.12 -12.67 5.53
C ASN A 165 -16.80 -11.63 6.43
N GLY A 166 -17.25 -10.51 5.89
CA GLY A 166 -17.95 -9.45 6.59
C GLY A 166 -19.14 -8.94 5.81
N GLU A 167 -20.04 -8.24 6.48
CA GLU A 167 -21.26 -7.69 5.90
C GLU A 167 -21.10 -6.23 5.45
N ASP A 168 -20.09 -5.52 6.01
CA ASP A 168 -19.89 -4.10 5.80
C ASP A 168 -18.80 -3.81 4.74
N GLU A 169 -19.04 -2.76 3.95
CA GLU A 169 -18.05 -2.18 3.03
C GLU A 169 -17.68 -0.76 3.49
N PRO A 170 -16.88 -0.62 4.56
CA PRO A 170 -16.60 0.67 5.17
C PRO A 170 -15.75 1.57 4.28
N LYS A 171 -15.92 2.88 4.47
CA LYS A 171 -15.08 3.93 3.91
C LYS A 171 -14.37 4.66 5.06
N PHE A 172 -13.06 4.56 5.10
CA PHE A 172 -12.22 5.27 6.06
C PHE A 172 -11.73 6.58 5.46
N GLN A 173 -11.75 7.63 6.26
CA GLN A 173 -11.15 8.92 5.94
C GLN A 173 -9.69 8.91 6.37
N LEU A 174 -8.81 9.55 5.58
CA LEU A 174 -7.38 9.58 5.82
C LEU A 174 -6.85 11.00 5.65
N TRP A 175 -6.14 11.50 6.65
CA TRP A 175 -5.44 12.78 6.63
C TRP A 175 -3.95 12.56 6.46
N PHE A 176 -3.35 13.19 5.46
CA PHE A 176 -1.95 12.99 5.11
C PHE A 176 -1.06 14.05 5.73
N ASP A 177 -0.19 13.63 6.64
CA ASP A 177 0.87 14.48 7.17
C ASP A 177 2.06 14.50 6.22
N ARG A 178 2.39 15.68 5.69
CA ARG A 178 3.42 15.83 4.65
C ARG A 178 4.83 15.68 5.18
N ASP A 179 5.07 16.04 6.43
CA ASP A 179 6.42 16.03 7.00
C ASP A 179 6.84 14.61 7.38
N SER A 180 5.94 13.84 7.96
CA SER A 180 6.18 12.44 8.32
C SER A 180 5.81 11.43 7.23
N GLN A 181 5.12 11.87 6.16
CA GLN A 181 4.58 11.01 5.09
C GLN A 181 3.61 9.93 5.61
N GLN A 182 2.94 10.19 6.73
CA GLN A 182 1.98 9.27 7.32
C GLN A 182 0.54 9.65 6.99
N PHE A 183 -0.30 8.63 6.88
CA PHE A 183 -1.75 8.81 6.91
C PHE A 183 -2.26 8.60 8.34
N LYS A 184 -3.18 9.47 8.77
CA LYS A 184 -3.85 9.43 10.06
C LYS A 184 -5.33 9.10 9.85
N GLY A 185 -5.94 8.45 10.84
CA GLY A 185 -7.38 8.14 10.82
C GLY A 185 -8.27 9.34 11.15
N ASP A 186 -7.70 10.32 11.87
CA ASP A 186 -8.31 11.62 12.18
C ASP A 186 -7.25 12.71 12.06
N GLU A 187 -7.65 13.94 11.77
CA GLU A 187 -6.73 15.07 11.65
C GLU A 187 -5.96 15.33 12.96
N SER A 188 -6.61 15.09 14.08
CA SER A 188 -6.05 15.29 15.42
C SER A 188 -5.20 14.12 15.93
N ASP A 189 -5.17 12.98 15.24
CA ASP A 189 -4.38 11.83 15.65
C ASP A 189 -2.89 12.17 15.74
N ALA A 190 -2.23 11.62 16.76
CA ALA A 190 -0.79 11.71 16.89
C ALA A 190 -0.09 10.91 15.78
N LEU A 191 1.09 11.37 15.37
CA LEU A 191 1.95 10.61 14.47
C LEU A 191 2.44 9.34 15.15
N MET A 192 2.53 8.28 14.36
CA MET A 192 3.12 7.03 14.83
C MET A 192 4.64 7.10 14.70
N PHE A 193 5.33 6.72 15.77
CA PHE A 193 6.79 6.59 15.79
C PHE A 193 7.15 5.12 16.01
N PHE A 194 8.29 4.72 15.46
CA PHE A 194 8.84 3.41 15.82
C PHE A 194 9.13 3.39 17.34
N PRO A 195 8.80 2.29 18.02
CA PRO A 195 9.21 2.13 19.41
C PRO A 195 10.71 2.34 19.54
N ASN A 196 11.14 3.25 20.39
CA ASN A 196 12.54 3.66 20.62
C ASN A 196 13.11 4.70 19.65
N PHE A 197 12.37 5.25 18.71
CA PHE A 197 12.84 6.39 17.95
C PHE A 197 12.81 7.65 18.84
N PRO A 198 13.92 8.37 18.96
CA PRO A 198 13.92 9.63 19.70
C PRO A 198 12.96 10.60 18.97
N HIS A 199 12.04 11.18 19.74
CA HIS A 199 11.19 12.26 19.24
C HIS A 199 12.07 13.33 18.60
N ARG A 200 11.80 13.73 17.35
CA ARG A 200 12.40 14.94 16.81
C ARG A 200 12.02 16.08 17.76
N PRO A 201 12.99 16.84 18.28
CA PRO A 201 12.66 18.05 18.99
C PRO A 201 11.90 18.98 18.03
N SER A 202 10.79 19.50 18.52
CA SER A 202 9.95 20.50 17.85
C SER A 202 10.71 21.78 17.58
#